data_a6c573b3fe9a71793bafb8f9d618a430
#
_entry.id   a6c573b3fe9a71793bafb8f9d618a430
#
_cell.length_a   1.000
_cell.length_b   1.000
_cell.length_c   1.000
_cell.angle_alpha   90.00
_cell.angle_beta   90.00
_cell.angle_gamma   90.00
#
_symmetry.space_group_name_H-M   'P 1'
#
loop_
_entity.id
_entity.type
_entity.pdbx_description
1 polymer ?
#
loop_
_entity_poly.entity_id
_entity_poly.type
_entity_poly.pdbx_seq_one_letter_code
_entity_poly.pdbx_strand_id
1 'polypeptide(L)'
;MVELAVSVSSGARMRRVSKQIAAVAVGSIVLTLSSYIAVPMVPVPVTMQTLAVTMVGALLGRRLGAITVMAWLAQAMAGLPVLANGAGGIHHFAGPTVGYLVAFPIMAWMMGWLAENGWAGRKPLRAFAGMLAANLICLALGGVWLAGIVGPTQAVALGVTPFLVGAVLKSGLGAALLVVIAHRRLRKAA
;
A
#
# COMPACT_ATOMS: atom_id res chain seq x y z
N MET A 1 12.83 40.45 17.49
CA MET A 1 11.59 39.64 17.54
C MET A 1 11.34 38.87 16.26
N VAL A 2 11.62 39.42 15.06
CA VAL A 2 11.41 38.72 13.77
C VAL A 2 12.36 37.52 13.59
N GLU A 3 13.63 37.61 13.97
CA GLU A 3 14.61 36.51 13.85
C GLU A 3 14.27 35.29 14.73
N LEU A 4 13.75 35.49 15.94
CA LEU A 4 13.31 34.43 16.83
C LEU A 4 12.09 33.69 16.27
N ALA A 5 11.15 34.37 15.63
CA ALA A 5 9.99 33.78 15.00
C ALA A 5 10.38 32.90 13.76
N VAL A 6 11.35 33.35 12.97
CA VAL A 6 11.88 32.62 11.81
C VAL A 6 12.64 31.36 12.26
N SER A 7 13.44 31.43 13.33
CA SER A 7 14.20 30.30 13.87
C SER A 7 13.27 29.20 14.44
N VAL A 8 12.22 29.58 15.18
CA VAL A 8 11.24 28.64 15.76
C VAL A 8 10.43 27.96 14.66
N SER A 9 10.06 28.69 13.60
CA SER A 9 9.33 28.11 12.46
C SER A 9 10.18 27.12 11.65
N SER A 10 11.49 27.42 11.51
CA SER A 10 12.44 26.52 10.81
C SER A 10 12.65 25.20 11.56
N GLY A 11 12.80 25.23 12.89
CA GLY A 11 12.96 24.03 13.71
C GLY A 11 11.72 23.12 13.71
N ALA A 12 10.53 23.71 13.77
CA ALA A 12 9.27 22.95 13.71
C ALA A 12 9.07 22.29 12.32
N ARG A 13 9.42 22.99 11.24
CA ARG A 13 9.38 22.48 9.87
C ARG A 13 10.35 21.30 9.70
N MET A 14 11.57 21.45 10.19
CA MET A 14 12.61 20.40 10.09
C MET A 14 12.21 19.13 10.84
N ARG A 15 11.64 19.25 12.04
CA ARG A 15 11.09 18.12 12.82
C ARG A 15 9.93 17.44 12.10
N ARG A 16 9.09 18.18 11.39
CA ARG A 16 7.98 17.61 10.60
C ARG A 16 8.51 16.82 9.41
N VAL A 17 9.48 17.35 8.68
CA VAL A 17 10.10 16.71 7.52
C VAL A 17 10.82 15.43 7.94
N SER A 18 11.62 15.45 9.03
CA SER A 18 12.29 14.24 9.52
C SER A 18 11.32 13.13 9.92
N LYS A 19 10.19 13.47 10.55
CA LYS A 19 9.14 12.50 10.87
C LYS A 19 8.50 11.90 9.61
N GLN A 20 8.30 12.69 8.57
CA GLN A 20 7.76 12.20 7.29
C GLN A 20 8.76 11.27 6.60
N ILE A 21 10.04 11.62 6.56
CA ILE A 21 11.09 10.75 6.01
C ILE A 21 11.15 9.43 6.77
N ALA A 22 11.15 9.47 8.10
CA ALA A 22 11.12 8.26 8.92
C ALA A 22 9.89 7.40 8.66
N ALA A 23 8.70 8.02 8.49
CA ALA A 23 7.46 7.30 8.17
C ALA A 23 7.53 6.63 6.78
N VAL A 24 8.12 7.31 5.78
CA VAL A 24 8.34 6.73 4.44
C VAL A 24 9.31 5.55 4.52
N ALA A 25 10.41 5.69 5.25
CA ALA A 25 11.39 4.61 5.42
C ALA A 25 10.78 3.37 6.10
N VAL A 26 10.08 3.58 7.23
CA VAL A 26 9.39 2.49 7.93
C VAL A 26 8.31 1.86 7.05
N GLY A 27 7.52 2.67 6.35
CA GLY A 27 6.50 2.18 5.43
C GLY A 27 7.09 1.35 4.29
N SER A 28 8.22 1.79 3.71
CA SER A 28 8.94 1.04 2.68
C SER A 28 9.45 -0.31 3.20
N ILE A 29 9.99 -0.35 4.42
CA ILE A 29 10.42 -1.61 5.07
C ILE A 29 9.21 -2.55 5.25
N VAL A 30 8.07 -2.06 5.72
CA VAL A 30 6.85 -2.86 5.88
C VAL A 30 6.36 -3.40 4.54
N LEU A 31 6.37 -2.59 3.47
CA LEU A 31 6.03 -3.01 2.11
C LEU A 31 6.99 -4.11 1.63
N THR A 32 8.29 -3.94 1.84
CA THR A 32 9.30 -4.94 1.48
C THR A 32 9.09 -6.25 2.23
N LEU A 33 8.94 -6.21 3.57
CA LEU A 33 8.70 -7.42 4.36
C LEU A 33 7.42 -8.15 3.92
N SER A 34 6.35 -7.40 3.59
CA SER A 34 5.09 -7.98 3.08
C SER A 34 5.25 -8.63 1.71
N SER A 35 6.23 -8.21 0.92
CA SER A 35 6.55 -8.76 -0.39
C SER A 35 7.18 -10.16 -0.30
N TYR A 36 7.91 -10.43 0.76
CA TYR A 36 8.52 -11.75 1.02
C TYR A 36 7.51 -12.77 1.56
N ILE A 37 6.35 -12.32 2.06
CA ILE A 37 5.24 -13.21 2.42
C ILE A 37 4.43 -13.45 1.15
N ALA A 38 4.86 -14.43 0.37
CA ALA A 38 4.34 -14.73 -0.96
C ALA A 38 4.09 -16.23 -1.14
N VAL A 39 2.98 -16.56 -1.81
CA VAL A 39 2.77 -17.88 -2.40
C VAL A 39 3.17 -17.77 -3.87
N PRO A 40 4.22 -18.50 -4.29
CA PRO A 40 4.69 -18.44 -5.67
C PRO A 40 3.64 -19.02 -6.61
N MET A 41 3.23 -18.22 -7.59
CA MET A 41 2.33 -18.57 -8.67
C MET A 41 2.81 -17.91 -9.95
N VAL A 42 2.43 -18.52 -11.09
CA VAL A 42 2.76 -17.99 -12.42
C VAL A 42 1.44 -17.66 -13.12
N PRO A 43 1.31 -16.50 -13.76
CA PRO A 43 2.32 -15.45 -13.99
C PRO A 43 2.45 -14.41 -12.85
N VAL A 44 1.54 -14.40 -11.87
CA VAL A 44 1.48 -13.39 -10.81
C VAL A 44 1.45 -14.07 -9.43
N PRO A 45 2.41 -13.79 -8.51
CA PRO A 45 2.41 -14.38 -7.17
C PRO A 45 1.34 -13.75 -6.27
N VAL A 46 0.77 -14.55 -5.37
CA VAL A 46 -0.10 -14.04 -4.29
C VAL A 46 0.77 -13.57 -3.14
N THR A 47 0.68 -12.30 -2.75
CA THR A 47 1.51 -11.70 -1.71
C THR A 47 0.69 -10.97 -0.66
N MET A 48 1.32 -10.61 0.47
CA MET A 48 0.72 -9.74 1.48
C MET A 48 0.86 -8.23 1.15
N GLN A 49 1.45 -7.89 -0.01
CA GLN A 49 1.68 -6.51 -0.44
C GLN A 49 0.42 -5.65 -0.43
N THR A 50 -0.71 -6.15 -0.95
CA THR A 50 -1.95 -5.36 -1.03
C THR A 50 -2.52 -5.01 0.36
N LEU A 51 -2.32 -5.87 1.37
CA LEU A 51 -2.62 -5.54 2.75
C LEU A 51 -1.72 -4.40 3.24
N ALA A 52 -0.40 -4.51 3.04
CA ALA A 52 0.55 -3.49 3.49
C ALA A 52 0.31 -2.14 2.80
N VAL A 53 0.04 -2.14 1.49
CA VAL A 53 -0.27 -0.94 0.71
C VAL A 53 -1.50 -0.21 1.26
N THR A 54 -2.61 -0.94 1.50
CA THR A 54 -3.83 -0.34 2.07
C THR A 54 -3.61 0.15 3.50
N MET A 55 -2.84 -0.59 4.32
CA MET A 55 -2.49 -0.18 5.68
C MET A 55 -1.61 1.08 5.70
N VAL A 56 -0.60 1.15 4.84
CA VAL A 56 0.27 2.34 4.69
C VAL A 56 -0.56 3.55 4.29
N GLY A 57 -1.47 3.41 3.31
CA GLY A 57 -2.42 4.46 2.94
C GLY A 57 -3.26 4.92 4.11
N ALA A 58 -3.93 3.98 4.82
CA ALA A 58 -4.81 4.28 5.94
C ALA A 58 -4.10 4.95 7.13
N LEU A 59 -2.85 4.58 7.41
CA LEU A 59 -2.09 5.05 8.57
C LEU A 59 -1.33 6.36 8.32
N LEU A 60 -0.84 6.59 7.10
CA LEU A 60 -0.05 7.76 6.72
C LEU A 60 -0.87 8.84 6.02
N GLY A 61 -2.11 8.53 5.60
CA GLY A 61 -2.97 9.41 4.84
C GLY A 61 -2.65 9.40 3.34
N ARG A 62 -3.53 10.05 2.56
CA ARG A 62 -3.53 9.93 1.09
C ARG A 62 -2.22 10.36 0.42
N ARG A 63 -1.62 11.48 0.86
CA ARG A 63 -0.42 12.01 0.22
C ARG A 63 0.82 11.21 0.62
N LEU A 64 1.05 11.07 1.92
CA LEU A 64 2.27 10.41 2.40
C LEU A 64 2.25 8.91 2.15
N GLY A 65 1.07 8.27 2.23
CA GLY A 65 0.89 6.86 1.88
C GLY A 65 1.24 6.58 0.41
N ALA A 66 0.70 7.38 -0.53
CA ALA A 66 1.04 7.24 -1.96
C ALA A 66 2.53 7.51 -2.22
N ILE A 67 3.12 8.56 -1.61
CA ILE A 67 4.57 8.86 -1.73
C ILE A 67 5.40 7.68 -1.21
N THR A 68 5.00 7.06 -0.09
CA THR A 68 5.70 5.88 0.47
C THR A 68 5.72 4.73 -0.51
N VAL A 69 4.58 4.41 -1.13
CA VAL A 69 4.48 3.34 -2.13
C VAL A 69 5.29 3.68 -3.38
N MET A 70 5.22 4.92 -3.87
CA MET A 70 6.04 5.35 -5.01
C MET A 70 7.55 5.28 -4.71
N ALA A 71 7.97 5.69 -3.51
CA ALA A 71 9.37 5.58 -3.09
C ALA A 71 9.85 4.12 -3.04
N TRP A 72 8.99 3.22 -2.53
CA TRP A 72 9.27 1.79 -2.53
C TRP A 72 9.35 1.20 -3.94
N LEU A 73 8.46 1.59 -4.87
CA LEU A 73 8.55 1.18 -6.27
C LEU A 73 9.80 1.75 -6.96
N ALA A 74 10.21 2.99 -6.64
CA ALA A 74 11.46 3.58 -7.14
C ALA A 74 12.68 2.79 -6.65
N GLN A 75 12.70 2.31 -5.41
CA GLN A 75 13.73 1.40 -4.90
C GLN A 75 13.77 0.10 -5.71
N ALA A 76 12.60 -0.48 -6.02
CA ALA A 76 12.51 -1.66 -6.87
C ALA A 76 13.09 -1.39 -8.28
N MET A 77 12.74 -0.26 -8.90
CA MET A 77 13.27 0.13 -10.22
C MET A 77 14.79 0.33 -10.19
N ALA A 78 15.34 0.83 -9.09
CA ALA A 78 16.79 0.97 -8.88
C ALA A 78 17.52 -0.38 -8.66
N GLY A 79 16.80 -1.50 -8.67
CA GLY A 79 17.40 -2.84 -8.55
C GLY A 79 17.40 -3.41 -7.14
N LEU A 80 16.86 -2.71 -6.14
CA LEU A 80 16.77 -3.25 -4.78
C LEU A 80 15.77 -4.43 -4.74
N PRO A 81 16.08 -5.51 -4.01
CA PRO A 81 15.26 -6.72 -3.93
C PRO A 81 14.06 -6.51 -2.99
N VAL A 82 13.17 -5.60 -3.33
CA VAL A 82 12.05 -5.18 -2.46
C VAL A 82 10.68 -5.69 -2.93
N LEU A 83 10.59 -6.27 -4.13
CA LEU A 83 9.36 -6.87 -4.67
C LEU A 83 9.19 -8.34 -4.23
N ALA A 84 8.12 -8.97 -4.70
CA ALA A 84 7.79 -10.36 -4.38
C ALA A 84 8.98 -11.30 -4.64
N ASN A 85 9.26 -12.19 -3.67
CA ASN A 85 10.37 -13.13 -3.71
C ASN A 85 11.76 -12.49 -3.88
N GLY A 86 11.95 -11.25 -3.42
CA GLY A 86 13.22 -10.54 -3.55
C GLY A 86 13.50 -10.01 -4.96
N ALA A 87 12.48 -9.89 -5.80
CA ALA A 87 12.61 -9.33 -7.14
C ALA A 87 12.92 -7.82 -7.09
N GLY A 88 13.61 -7.33 -8.12
CA GLY A 88 13.93 -5.92 -8.33
C GLY A 88 14.50 -5.70 -9.72
N GLY A 89 14.64 -4.44 -10.10
CA GLY A 89 15.09 -4.03 -11.42
C GLY A 89 13.98 -3.60 -12.37
N ILE A 90 14.33 -2.76 -13.34
CA ILE A 90 13.39 -2.12 -14.24
C ILE A 90 12.61 -3.13 -15.12
N HIS A 91 13.17 -4.31 -15.38
CA HIS A 91 12.54 -5.36 -16.18
C HIS A 91 11.23 -5.87 -15.56
N HIS A 92 11.08 -5.82 -14.22
CA HIS A 92 9.82 -6.17 -13.56
C HIS A 92 8.69 -5.18 -13.86
N PHE A 93 9.03 -3.99 -14.35
CA PHE A 93 8.07 -2.96 -14.78
C PHE A 93 7.71 -3.05 -16.29
N ALA A 94 8.11 -4.14 -16.95
CA ALA A 94 7.68 -4.51 -18.29
C ALA A 94 6.97 -5.89 -18.33
N GLY A 95 6.86 -6.55 -17.17
CA GLY A 95 6.32 -7.90 -17.04
C GLY A 95 4.82 -7.97 -16.73
N PRO A 96 4.29 -9.17 -16.45
CA PRO A 96 2.86 -9.41 -16.22
C PRO A 96 2.31 -8.75 -14.95
N THR A 97 3.16 -8.34 -14.01
CA THR A 97 2.77 -7.75 -12.73
C THR A 97 2.61 -6.23 -12.76
N VAL A 98 2.97 -5.57 -13.86
CA VAL A 98 3.02 -4.09 -13.97
C VAL A 98 1.70 -3.43 -13.63
N GLY A 99 0.58 -3.94 -14.13
CA GLY A 99 -0.74 -3.36 -13.86
C GLY A 99 -1.08 -3.34 -12.36
N TYR A 100 -0.65 -4.36 -11.61
CA TYR A 100 -0.81 -4.42 -10.16
C TYR A 100 0.12 -3.42 -9.45
N LEU A 101 1.38 -3.32 -9.89
CA LEU A 101 2.35 -2.38 -9.31
C LEU A 101 1.90 -0.93 -9.51
N VAL A 102 1.38 -0.58 -10.68
CA VAL A 102 0.80 0.75 -10.99
C VAL A 102 -0.44 1.03 -10.14
N ALA A 103 -1.24 0.02 -9.83
CA ALA A 103 -2.40 0.17 -8.96
C ALA A 103 -2.04 0.48 -7.51
N PHE A 104 -0.87 0.09 -7.01
CA PHE A 104 -0.50 0.24 -5.60
C PHE A 104 -0.49 1.69 -5.10
N PRO A 105 0.11 2.69 -5.78
CA PRO A 105 -0.01 4.08 -5.37
C PRO A 105 -1.46 4.57 -5.33
N ILE A 106 -2.30 4.13 -6.29
CA ILE A 106 -3.73 4.47 -6.36
C ILE A 106 -4.46 3.89 -5.15
N MET A 107 -4.21 2.62 -4.80
CA MET A 107 -4.78 1.97 -3.61
C MET A 107 -4.41 2.72 -2.33
N ALA A 108 -3.12 3.06 -2.16
CA ALA A 108 -2.63 3.77 -0.98
C ALA A 108 -3.27 5.17 -0.87
N TRP A 109 -3.34 5.89 -1.99
CA TRP A 109 -3.99 7.19 -2.04
C TRP A 109 -5.48 7.09 -1.68
N MET A 110 -6.20 6.17 -2.31
CA MET A 110 -7.63 5.97 -2.09
C MET A 110 -7.92 5.57 -0.63
N MET A 111 -7.17 4.59 -0.10
CA MET A 111 -7.38 4.14 1.27
C MET A 111 -7.02 5.24 2.28
N GLY A 112 -5.98 6.03 2.01
CA GLY A 112 -5.63 7.20 2.80
C GLY A 112 -6.72 8.27 2.78
N TRP A 113 -7.31 8.55 1.62
CA TRP A 113 -8.42 9.46 1.48
C TRP A 113 -9.66 8.98 2.25
N LEU A 114 -10.00 7.71 2.14
CA LEU A 114 -11.11 7.10 2.89
C LEU A 114 -10.86 7.18 4.40
N ALA A 115 -9.62 6.93 4.85
CA ALA A 115 -9.25 7.04 6.26
C ALA A 115 -9.39 8.47 6.80
N GLU A 116 -8.93 9.47 6.03
CA GLU A 116 -9.11 10.90 6.35
C GLU A 116 -10.58 11.32 6.44
N ASN A 117 -11.48 10.63 5.70
CA ASN A 117 -12.93 10.82 5.73
C ASN A 117 -13.64 9.90 6.75
N GLY A 118 -12.93 9.32 7.70
CA GLY A 118 -13.49 8.54 8.80
C GLY A 118 -13.93 7.12 8.45
N TRP A 119 -13.38 6.54 7.38
CA TRP A 119 -13.62 5.14 7.00
C TRP A 119 -12.65 4.15 7.67
N ALA A 120 -11.71 4.64 8.47
CA ALA A 120 -10.77 3.83 9.22
C ALA A 120 -11.01 3.94 10.74
N GLY A 121 -10.27 3.16 11.52
CA GLY A 121 -10.31 3.20 12.96
C GLY A 121 -11.49 2.43 13.55
N ARG A 122 -12.44 3.14 14.18
CA ARG A 122 -13.56 2.52 14.92
C ARG A 122 -14.71 2.01 14.05
N LYS A 123 -14.62 2.11 12.74
CA LYS A 123 -15.66 1.70 11.78
C LYS A 123 -15.19 0.49 10.95
N PRO A 124 -15.16 -0.73 11.51
CA PRO A 124 -14.55 -1.90 10.86
C PRO A 124 -15.18 -2.22 9.51
N LEU A 125 -16.50 -2.11 9.39
CA LEU A 125 -17.21 -2.41 8.15
C LEU A 125 -16.85 -1.43 7.03
N ARG A 126 -16.71 -0.13 7.35
CA ARG A 126 -16.26 0.88 6.37
C ARG A 126 -14.80 0.66 5.97
N ALA A 127 -13.92 0.36 6.94
CA ALA A 127 -12.53 0.03 6.68
C ALA A 127 -12.42 -1.22 5.78
N PHE A 128 -13.20 -2.25 6.06
CA PHE A 128 -13.28 -3.46 5.23
C PHE A 128 -13.74 -3.13 3.80
N ALA A 129 -14.83 -2.39 3.65
CA ALA A 129 -15.36 -2.01 2.33
C ALA A 129 -14.35 -1.17 1.53
N GLY A 130 -13.67 -0.22 2.18
CA GLY A 130 -12.63 0.59 1.54
C GLY A 130 -11.43 -0.23 1.09
N MET A 131 -10.95 -1.14 1.94
CA MET A 131 -9.83 -2.05 1.60
C MET A 131 -10.22 -3.03 0.50
N LEU A 132 -11.43 -3.58 0.55
CA LEU A 132 -11.93 -4.49 -0.49
C LEU A 132 -12.04 -3.75 -1.83
N ALA A 133 -12.60 -2.54 -1.85
CA ALA A 133 -12.67 -1.72 -3.06
C ALA A 133 -11.28 -1.43 -3.64
N ALA A 134 -10.30 -1.09 -2.78
CA ALA A 134 -8.90 -0.90 -3.20
C ALA A 134 -8.31 -2.17 -3.83
N ASN A 135 -8.53 -3.34 -3.21
CA ASN A 135 -8.08 -4.62 -3.76
C ASN A 135 -8.76 -4.93 -5.11
N LEU A 136 -10.06 -4.68 -5.25
CA LEU A 136 -10.79 -4.90 -6.51
C LEU A 136 -10.28 -3.99 -7.63
N ILE A 137 -9.97 -2.72 -7.34
CA ILE A 137 -9.34 -1.80 -8.29
C ILE A 137 -7.97 -2.34 -8.72
N CYS A 138 -7.18 -2.84 -7.78
CA CYS A 138 -5.90 -3.47 -8.09
C CYS A 138 -6.05 -4.67 -9.03
N LEU A 139 -7.00 -5.55 -8.74
CA LEU A 139 -7.28 -6.72 -9.58
C LEU A 139 -7.80 -6.32 -10.96
N ALA A 140 -8.63 -5.28 -11.06
CA ALA A 140 -9.11 -4.78 -12.34
C ALA A 140 -7.96 -4.21 -13.20
N LEU A 141 -7.13 -3.33 -12.65
CA LEU A 141 -6.00 -2.74 -13.37
C LEU A 141 -4.95 -3.79 -13.73
N GLY A 142 -4.63 -4.69 -12.78
CA GLY A 142 -3.70 -5.78 -13.01
C GLY A 142 -4.22 -6.78 -14.05
N GLY A 143 -5.49 -7.14 -13.97
CA GLY A 143 -6.14 -8.05 -14.92
C GLY A 143 -6.23 -7.48 -16.32
N VAL A 144 -6.57 -6.20 -16.46
CA VAL A 144 -6.59 -5.50 -17.77
C VAL A 144 -5.19 -5.51 -18.41
N TRP A 145 -4.16 -5.16 -17.64
CA TRP A 145 -2.78 -5.22 -18.12
C TRP A 145 -2.39 -6.65 -18.55
N LEU A 146 -2.67 -7.62 -17.69
CA LEU A 146 -2.35 -9.03 -17.95
C LEU A 146 -3.09 -9.56 -19.18
N ALA A 147 -4.33 -9.12 -19.41
CA ALA A 147 -5.12 -9.52 -20.58
C ALA A 147 -4.45 -9.11 -21.91
N GLY A 148 -3.70 -8.02 -21.92
CA GLY A 148 -2.89 -7.60 -23.08
C GLY A 148 -1.70 -8.53 -23.36
N ILE A 149 -1.28 -9.35 -22.38
CA ILE A 149 -0.12 -10.26 -22.50
C ILE A 149 -0.56 -11.70 -22.78
N VAL A 150 -1.54 -12.21 -22.00
CA VAL A 150 -1.94 -13.63 -22.04
C VAL A 150 -3.35 -13.87 -22.60
N GLY A 151 -4.05 -12.82 -22.96
CA GLY A 151 -5.45 -12.86 -23.40
C GLY A 151 -6.45 -12.76 -22.21
N PRO A 152 -7.71 -12.33 -22.50
CA PRO A 152 -8.69 -12.02 -21.46
C PRO A 152 -9.06 -13.20 -20.57
N THR A 153 -9.31 -14.36 -21.17
CA THR A 153 -9.74 -15.57 -20.43
C THR A 153 -8.67 -16.04 -19.46
N GLN A 154 -7.41 -16.08 -19.89
CA GLN A 154 -6.29 -16.49 -19.02
C GLN A 154 -5.98 -15.42 -17.96
N ALA A 155 -6.09 -14.15 -18.29
CA ALA A 155 -5.90 -13.07 -17.32
C ALA A 155 -6.90 -13.15 -16.18
N VAL A 156 -8.17 -13.43 -16.44
CA VAL A 156 -9.18 -13.65 -15.40
C VAL A 156 -8.87 -14.90 -14.59
N ALA A 157 -8.57 -16.02 -15.25
CA ALA A 157 -8.33 -17.30 -14.58
C ALA A 157 -7.07 -17.29 -13.70
N LEU A 158 -5.99 -16.64 -14.15
CA LEU A 158 -4.67 -16.67 -13.49
C LEU A 158 -4.34 -15.39 -12.69
N GLY A 159 -4.91 -14.23 -13.07
CA GLY A 159 -4.57 -12.95 -12.49
C GLY A 159 -5.66 -12.34 -11.60
N VAL A 160 -6.91 -12.83 -11.67
CA VAL A 160 -8.03 -12.26 -10.90
C VAL A 160 -8.62 -13.30 -9.96
N THR A 161 -9.12 -14.42 -10.48
CA THR A 161 -9.89 -15.43 -9.72
C THR A 161 -9.16 -15.92 -8.47
N PRO A 162 -7.89 -16.34 -8.52
CA PRO A 162 -7.18 -16.85 -7.35
C PRO A 162 -6.98 -15.81 -6.25
N PHE A 163 -7.02 -14.53 -6.62
CA PHE A 163 -6.77 -13.42 -5.70
C PHE A 163 -8.01 -12.94 -4.96
N LEU A 164 -9.23 -13.29 -5.42
CA LEU A 164 -10.49 -12.80 -4.84
C LEU A 164 -10.63 -13.20 -3.36
N VAL A 165 -10.39 -14.46 -3.04
CA VAL A 165 -10.43 -14.95 -1.65
C VAL A 165 -9.40 -14.22 -0.80
N GLY A 166 -8.16 -14.10 -1.32
CA GLY A 166 -7.10 -13.36 -0.64
C GLY A 166 -7.44 -11.87 -0.45
N ALA A 167 -8.13 -11.24 -1.39
CA ALA A 167 -8.58 -9.86 -1.28
C ALA A 167 -9.57 -9.67 -0.11
N VAL A 168 -10.56 -10.58 0.03
CA VAL A 168 -11.52 -10.56 1.13
C VAL A 168 -10.83 -10.78 2.47
N LEU A 169 -9.99 -11.81 2.59
CA LEU A 169 -9.28 -12.15 3.84
C LEU A 169 -8.34 -11.04 4.28
N LYS A 170 -7.54 -10.48 3.37
CA LYS A 170 -6.62 -9.36 3.65
C LYS A 170 -7.37 -8.09 4.03
N SER A 171 -8.51 -7.81 3.39
CA SER A 171 -9.35 -6.66 3.75
C SER A 171 -9.96 -6.83 5.15
N GLY A 172 -10.40 -8.02 5.53
CA GLY A 172 -10.88 -8.33 6.87
C GLY A 172 -9.79 -8.18 7.92
N LEU A 173 -8.60 -8.75 7.67
CA LEU A 173 -7.45 -8.63 8.56
C LEU A 173 -7.03 -7.16 8.73
N GLY A 174 -6.94 -6.40 7.63
CA GLY A 174 -6.57 -4.99 7.66
C GLY A 174 -7.58 -4.14 8.43
N ALA A 175 -8.88 -4.38 8.25
CA ALA A 175 -9.92 -3.69 9.01
C ALA A 175 -9.81 -3.98 10.51
N ALA A 176 -9.58 -5.23 10.90
CA ALA A 176 -9.36 -5.63 12.30
C ALA A 176 -8.11 -4.95 12.90
N LEU A 177 -7.00 -4.92 12.16
CA LEU A 177 -5.77 -4.25 12.59
C LEU A 177 -5.98 -2.74 12.80
N LEU A 178 -6.72 -2.07 11.90
CA LEU A 178 -7.04 -0.64 12.06
C LEU A 178 -7.86 -0.36 13.32
N VAL A 179 -8.80 -1.22 13.67
CA VAL A 179 -9.58 -1.11 14.92
C VAL A 179 -8.66 -1.25 16.13
N VAL A 180 -7.79 -2.26 16.16
CA VAL A 180 -6.83 -2.47 17.26
C VAL A 180 -5.91 -1.26 17.43
N ILE A 181 -5.38 -0.74 16.33
CA ILE A 181 -4.49 0.44 16.35
C ILE A 181 -5.24 1.67 16.88
N ALA A 182 -6.48 1.88 16.44
CA ALA A 182 -7.31 2.99 16.92
C ALA A 182 -7.56 2.92 18.42
N HIS A 183 -7.91 1.75 18.96
CA HIS A 183 -8.12 1.55 20.39
C HIS A 183 -6.84 1.81 21.21
N ARG A 184 -5.68 1.33 20.73
CA ARG A 184 -4.39 1.57 21.42
C ARG A 184 -4.01 3.05 21.46
N ARG A 185 -4.31 3.81 20.38
CA ARG A 185 -4.04 5.26 20.36
C ARG A 185 -4.89 6.03 21.38
N LEU A 186 -6.15 5.66 21.54
CA LEU A 186 -7.04 6.28 22.53
C LEU A 186 -6.60 6.00 23.97
N ARG A 187 -6.19 4.74 24.29
CA ARG A 187 -5.68 4.36 25.60
C ARG A 187 -4.39 5.09 26.03
N LYS A 188 -3.61 5.55 25.07
CA LYS A 188 -2.38 6.33 25.33
C LYS A 188 -2.64 7.84 25.47
N ALA A 189 -3.81 8.30 25.07
CA ALA A 189 -4.21 9.71 25.13
C ALA A 189 -5.11 10.03 26.34
N ALA A 190 -5.62 8.99 27.03
CA ALA A 190 -6.33 9.05 28.32
C ALA A 190 -5.37 8.82 29.48
#